data_f56f6152e40ccd22384c3890fcf9acbb
#
_entry.id   f56f6152e40ccd22384c3890fcf9acbb
#
_cell.length_a   1.000
_cell.length_b   1.000
_cell.length_c   1.000
_cell.angle_alpha   90.00
_cell.angle_beta   90.00
_cell.angle_gamma   90.00
#
_symmetry.space_group_name_H-M   'P 1'
#
loop_
_entity.id
_entity.type
_entity.pdbx_description
1 polymer ?
#
loop_
_entity_poly.entity_id
_entity_poly.type
_entity_poly.pdbx_seq_one_letter_code
_entity_poly.pdbx_strand_id
1 'polypeptide(L)'
;MDREEIRYLLGSTIYARAKAYENRVQDLECETAENGVRHLSADVRGSGRNLYRTQAWLRQNGSFVSASCTCPFNENGEGPCCKHIGALLLHEVDESEEKTESKPEKKALLDIPGVQRGTEFAKEAAARKDSYVSGLEMLFGRKWRGDEPVSDVRAQELLRAYQEDALAEVESLTASDGQQRGFAELEPELILDYSGQLPLLRLRISDGGRQYVVKSIPELLTAIEKERSVSYGKTLAFVHRWDAFTSEAQKILTLLRRQQDTVKSVEAATGRPTRSIANGPAGSVPLSGELLDELVVLYEPRGEVGGYALRKGLPALTLRVEKKRGGVHIVVEPSLYTLQGLDYSYLYNEDTIWKLERAEAARLLPALNALCGSGLFFTSKDAVSFCSFVLPELGRKITIDDPDRLLLNQIPLEPVVQFYLDAPHMGAVRAHPEFLYGEDRVTPFAAPTDLLRDARAERRAGRLLQTYLTQQT
;
A
#
# COMPACT_ATOMS: atom_id res chain seq x y z
N MET A 1 8.66 20.18 -7.63
CA MET A 1 8.69 19.35 -6.38
C MET A 1 8.37 20.26 -5.24
N ASP A 2 7.50 19.86 -4.33
CA ASP A 2 7.19 20.62 -3.11
C ASP A 2 7.86 20.00 -1.86
N ARG A 3 7.75 20.69 -0.71
CA ARG A 3 8.37 20.21 0.54
C ARG A 3 7.80 18.88 1.05
N GLU A 4 6.54 18.54 0.72
CA GLU A 4 5.93 17.26 1.09
C GLU A 4 6.46 16.12 0.22
N GLU A 5 6.64 16.35 -1.07
CA GLU A 5 7.25 15.39 -2.00
C GLU A 5 8.71 15.09 -1.62
N ILE A 6 9.47 16.13 -1.23
CA ILE A 6 10.84 15.95 -0.71
C ILE A 6 10.85 15.13 0.58
N ARG A 7 9.92 15.40 1.50
CA ARG A 7 9.78 14.63 2.73
C ARG A 7 9.45 13.15 2.46
N TYR A 8 8.61 12.91 1.45
CA TYR A 8 8.29 11.55 1.02
C TYR A 8 9.51 10.83 0.45
N LEU A 9 10.26 11.49 -0.44
CA LEU A 9 11.47 10.95 -1.07
C LEU A 9 12.56 10.57 -0.03
N LEU A 10 12.75 11.41 0.99
CA LEU A 10 13.84 11.25 1.97
C LEU A 10 13.47 10.39 3.18
N GLY A 11 12.19 10.25 3.48
CA GLY A 11 11.71 9.75 4.76
C GLY A 11 11.91 10.76 5.90
N SER A 12 11.14 10.61 6.99
CA SER A 12 11.08 11.62 8.07
C SER A 12 12.43 11.90 8.75
N THR A 13 13.25 10.88 8.93
CA THR A 13 14.55 11.01 9.62
C THR A 13 15.58 11.77 8.80
N ILE A 14 15.70 11.47 7.51
CA ILE A 14 16.66 12.15 6.62
C ILE A 14 16.16 13.57 6.34
N TYR A 15 14.85 13.74 6.13
CA TYR A 15 14.24 15.05 5.93
C TYR A 15 14.50 16.01 7.10
N ALA A 16 14.29 15.57 8.35
CA ALA A 16 14.58 16.38 9.53
C ALA A 16 16.06 16.81 9.60
N ARG A 17 16.96 15.91 9.24
CA ARG A 17 18.39 16.21 9.14
C ARG A 17 18.70 17.15 7.97
N ALA A 18 18.07 16.97 6.82
CA ALA A 18 18.25 17.82 5.65
C ALA A 18 17.86 19.27 5.92
N LYS A 19 16.73 19.49 6.59
CA LYS A 19 16.26 20.82 7.00
C LYS A 19 17.29 21.60 7.84
N ALA A 20 18.05 20.93 8.70
CA ALA A 20 19.13 21.57 9.46
C ALA A 20 20.36 21.96 8.60
N TYR A 21 20.41 21.50 7.36
CA TYR A 21 21.50 21.78 6.41
C TYR A 21 21.06 22.66 5.23
N GLU A 22 19.81 23.04 5.14
CA GLU A 22 19.23 23.87 4.09
C GLU A 22 19.99 25.18 3.88
N ASN A 23 20.32 25.87 4.97
CA ASN A 23 21.12 27.13 4.97
C ASN A 23 22.64 26.89 4.77
N ARG A 24 23.07 25.67 4.47
CA ARG A 24 24.48 25.31 4.26
C ARG A 24 24.80 24.95 2.81
N VAL A 25 23.84 25.17 1.94
CA VAL A 25 24.00 25.04 0.49
C VAL A 25 24.73 26.26 -0.03
N GLN A 26 25.76 26.07 -0.84
CA GLN A 26 26.60 27.11 -1.45
C GLN A 26 26.77 26.81 -2.92
N ASP A 27 26.97 27.88 -3.72
CA ASP A 27 27.27 27.79 -5.14
C ASP A 27 26.26 26.94 -5.92
N LEU A 28 24.94 27.22 -5.72
CA LEU A 28 23.86 26.53 -6.44
C LEU A 28 23.88 26.94 -7.91
N GLU A 29 24.07 25.96 -8.78
CA GLU A 29 23.97 26.08 -10.24
C GLU A 29 22.75 25.28 -10.70
N CYS A 30 21.95 25.85 -11.62
CA CYS A 30 20.82 25.20 -12.23
C CYS A 30 20.93 25.28 -13.74
N GLU A 31 21.08 24.15 -14.40
CA GLU A 31 21.11 24.02 -15.86
C GLU A 31 19.89 23.24 -16.36
N THR A 32 19.32 23.65 -17.47
CA THR A 32 18.23 22.92 -18.10
C THR A 32 18.71 22.33 -19.42
N ALA A 33 18.68 21.02 -19.54
CA ALA A 33 19.06 20.32 -20.76
C ALA A 33 17.97 20.45 -21.85
N GLU A 34 18.31 20.20 -23.11
CA GLU A 34 17.39 20.28 -24.25
C GLU A 34 16.16 19.35 -24.11
N ASN A 35 16.25 18.27 -23.35
CA ASN A 35 15.17 17.35 -23.06
C ASN A 35 14.26 17.82 -21.90
N GLY A 36 14.47 19.04 -21.38
CA GLY A 36 13.67 19.61 -20.30
C GLY A 36 14.03 19.09 -18.90
N VAL A 37 15.08 18.29 -18.75
CA VAL A 37 15.58 17.87 -17.43
C VAL A 37 16.42 18.99 -16.83
N ARG A 38 16.08 19.37 -15.60
CA ARG A 38 16.84 20.35 -14.82
C ARG A 38 17.92 19.64 -13.99
N HIS A 39 19.14 20.08 -14.12
CA HIS A 39 20.29 19.61 -13.34
C HIS A 39 20.64 20.67 -12.30
N LEU A 40 20.52 20.33 -11.02
CA LEU A 40 20.92 21.14 -9.90
C LEU A 40 22.27 20.63 -9.39
N SER A 41 23.20 21.55 -9.12
CA SER A 41 24.53 21.23 -8.60
C SER A 41 24.91 22.25 -7.55
N ALA A 42 25.35 21.81 -6.38
CA ALA A 42 25.77 22.70 -5.30
C ALA A 42 26.78 22.04 -4.36
N ASP A 43 27.50 22.85 -3.62
CA ASP A 43 28.36 22.42 -2.51
C ASP A 43 27.62 22.57 -1.19
N VAL A 44 27.48 21.46 -0.45
CA VAL A 44 26.78 21.44 0.85
C VAL A 44 27.77 21.21 1.96
N ARG A 45 27.86 22.17 2.91
CA ARG A 45 28.75 22.07 4.07
C ARG A 45 28.23 21.04 5.06
N GLY A 46 29.04 20.01 5.33
CA GLY A 46 28.77 18.95 6.30
C GLY A 46 28.88 19.40 7.77
N SER A 47 28.88 18.46 8.69
CA SER A 47 28.99 18.69 10.14
C SER A 47 30.41 19.03 10.62
N GLY A 48 31.29 19.49 9.75
CA GLY A 48 32.64 19.91 10.04
C GLY A 48 33.09 20.92 9.00
N ARG A 49 34.35 20.82 8.57
CA ARG A 49 34.92 21.65 7.50
C ARG A 49 34.74 21.04 6.10
N ASN A 50 34.13 19.87 6.00
CA ASN A 50 33.99 19.15 4.74
C ASN A 50 32.88 19.78 3.88
N LEU A 51 33.17 19.98 2.60
CA LEU A 51 32.20 20.33 1.58
C LEU A 51 31.92 19.07 0.75
N TYR A 52 30.65 18.86 0.43
CA TYR A 52 30.20 17.73 -0.37
C TYR A 52 29.53 18.21 -1.63
N ARG A 53 30.08 17.88 -2.79
CA ARG A 53 29.46 18.16 -4.07
C ARG A 53 28.20 17.32 -4.20
N THR A 54 27.07 18.00 -4.39
CA THR A 54 25.74 17.39 -4.39
C THR A 54 25.03 17.77 -5.70
N GLN A 55 24.43 16.80 -6.35
CA GLN A 55 23.75 16.99 -7.63
C GLN A 55 22.38 16.33 -7.59
N ALA A 56 21.40 16.93 -8.30
CA ALA A 56 20.06 16.36 -8.46
C ALA A 56 19.51 16.65 -9.86
N TRP A 57 18.78 15.71 -10.42
CA TRP A 57 18.12 15.83 -11.71
C TRP A 57 16.61 15.78 -11.53
N LEU A 58 15.92 16.80 -12.04
CA LEU A 58 14.48 16.96 -11.94
C LEU A 58 13.88 17.05 -13.35
N ARG A 59 12.72 16.46 -13.57
CA ARG A 59 11.97 16.66 -14.82
C ARG A 59 11.37 18.07 -14.89
N GLN A 60 10.91 18.48 -16.06
CA GLN A 60 10.28 19.78 -16.27
C GLN A 60 9.05 20.01 -15.36
N ASN A 61 8.32 18.95 -15.01
CA ASN A 61 7.21 18.99 -14.06
C ASN A 61 7.64 19.01 -12.58
N GLY A 62 8.93 19.11 -12.31
CA GLY A 62 9.50 19.11 -10.96
C GLY A 62 9.68 17.72 -10.33
N SER A 63 9.31 16.63 -10.99
CA SER A 63 9.47 15.29 -10.39
C SER A 63 10.94 14.85 -10.35
N PHE A 64 11.32 14.16 -9.28
CA PHE A 64 12.66 13.66 -9.04
C PHE A 64 13.05 12.56 -10.05
N VAL A 65 14.28 12.62 -10.58
CA VAL A 65 14.83 11.60 -11.48
C VAL A 65 15.94 10.82 -10.78
N SER A 66 16.99 11.53 -10.34
CA SER A 66 18.14 10.93 -9.67
C SER A 66 18.91 11.98 -8.90
N ALA A 67 19.81 11.57 -8.01
CA ALA A 67 20.73 12.45 -7.34
C ALA A 67 22.03 11.74 -6.96
N SER A 68 23.11 12.52 -6.76
CA SER A 68 24.39 12.03 -6.30
C SER A 68 25.00 12.99 -5.26
N CYS A 69 25.85 12.45 -4.38
CA CYS A 69 26.54 13.24 -3.38
C CYS A 69 27.88 12.58 -3.03
N THR A 70 28.94 13.35 -2.90
CA THR A 70 30.28 12.84 -2.53
C THR A 70 30.45 12.53 -1.04
N CYS A 71 29.37 12.55 -0.24
CA CYS A 71 29.46 12.19 1.17
C CYS A 71 29.59 10.66 1.37
N PRO A 72 30.24 10.20 2.45
CA PRO A 72 30.45 8.76 2.69
C PRO A 72 29.16 7.92 2.74
N PHE A 73 28.04 8.54 3.10
CA PHE A 73 26.74 7.86 3.14
C PHE A 73 26.23 7.51 1.74
N ASN A 74 26.43 8.38 0.75
CA ASN A 74 25.97 8.18 -0.63
C ASN A 74 27.01 7.52 -1.51
N GLU A 75 28.31 7.74 -1.22
CA GLU A 75 29.44 7.16 -1.94
C GLU A 75 29.49 5.63 -1.78
N ASN A 76 29.02 5.10 -0.63
CA ASN A 76 28.92 3.67 -0.39
C ASN A 76 27.63 3.02 -0.95
N GLY A 77 26.76 3.77 -1.64
CA GLY A 77 25.54 3.25 -2.27
C GLY A 77 24.45 2.81 -1.28
N GLU A 78 24.58 3.11 -0.01
CA GLU A 78 23.60 2.80 1.03
C GLU A 78 22.50 3.87 1.09
N GLY A 79 21.43 3.65 0.33
CA GLY A 79 20.21 4.45 0.35
C GLY A 79 20.07 5.46 -0.82
N PRO A 80 18.84 5.77 -1.20
CA PRO A 80 18.57 6.59 -2.38
C PRO A 80 18.96 8.05 -2.22
N CYS A 81 18.88 8.64 -1.02
CA CYS A 81 19.19 10.05 -0.79
C CYS A 81 19.77 10.31 0.60
N CYS A 82 20.83 11.14 0.68
CA CYS A 82 21.42 11.59 1.93
C CYS A 82 20.85 12.95 2.36
N LYS A 83 21.17 13.38 3.60
CA LYS A 83 20.77 14.70 4.12
C LYS A 83 21.27 15.90 3.29
N HIS A 84 22.39 15.78 2.56
CA HIS A 84 22.93 16.85 1.72
C HIS A 84 22.13 16.97 0.42
N ILE A 85 21.71 15.86 -0.20
CA ILE A 85 20.78 15.85 -1.33
C ILE A 85 19.45 16.49 -0.90
N GLY A 86 18.94 16.12 0.27
CA GLY A 86 17.75 16.73 0.81
C GLY A 86 17.86 18.22 1.06
N ALA A 87 19.01 18.70 1.55
CA ALA A 87 19.29 20.12 1.74
C ALA A 87 19.27 20.89 0.41
N LEU A 88 19.88 20.33 -0.65
CA LEU A 88 19.87 20.92 -2.00
C LEU A 88 18.44 21.06 -2.52
N LEU A 89 17.62 20.01 -2.42
CA LEU A 89 16.24 20.02 -2.89
C LEU A 89 15.35 21.00 -2.12
N LEU A 90 15.53 21.12 -0.79
CA LEU A 90 14.80 22.06 0.04
C LEU A 90 15.17 23.51 -0.29
N HIS A 91 16.44 23.78 -0.48
CA HIS A 91 16.95 25.12 -0.81
C HIS A 91 16.41 25.61 -2.17
N GLU A 92 16.32 24.73 -3.17
CA GLU A 92 15.74 25.05 -4.48
C GLU A 92 14.25 25.42 -4.39
N VAL A 93 13.49 24.76 -3.51
CA VAL A 93 12.06 25.07 -3.31
C VAL A 93 11.90 26.48 -2.73
N ASP A 94 12.70 26.85 -1.73
CA ASP A 94 12.63 28.16 -1.10
C ASP A 94 13.03 29.29 -2.07
N GLU A 95 14.09 29.10 -2.85
CA GLU A 95 14.48 30.08 -3.89
C GLU A 95 13.41 30.23 -4.99
N SER A 96 12.68 29.14 -5.31
CA SER A 96 11.61 29.19 -6.31
C SER A 96 10.35 29.88 -5.77
N GLU A 97 10.06 29.78 -4.48
CA GLU A 97 8.96 30.47 -3.80
C GLU A 97 9.25 31.96 -3.63
N GLU A 98 10.48 32.37 -3.29
CA GLU A 98 10.87 33.78 -3.19
C GLU A 98 10.81 34.53 -4.54
N LYS A 99 11.07 33.85 -5.66
CA LYS A 99 10.97 34.43 -7.02
C LYS A 99 9.53 34.60 -7.51
N THR A 100 8.55 33.98 -6.85
CA THR A 100 7.12 34.06 -7.22
C THR A 100 6.29 35.01 -6.34
N GLU A 101 6.82 35.48 -5.21
CA GLU A 101 6.12 36.43 -4.35
C GLU A 101 6.52 37.90 -4.63
N SER A 102 5.94 38.47 -5.70
CA SER A 102 5.65 39.89 -5.71
C SER A 102 4.45 40.14 -4.77
N LYS A 103 4.71 40.82 -3.64
CA LYS A 103 3.75 41.14 -2.59
C LYS A 103 2.41 41.63 -3.14
N PRO A 104 1.27 41.00 -2.79
CA PRO A 104 0.01 41.72 -2.86
C PRO A 104 -0.15 42.60 -1.61
N GLU A 105 -0.39 43.86 -1.83
CA GLU A 105 -0.81 44.85 -0.82
C GLU A 105 -1.96 44.28 0.04
N LYS A 106 -1.81 44.42 1.34
CA LYS A 106 -2.86 44.20 2.34
C LYS A 106 -4.06 45.12 2.07
N LYS A 107 -5.02 44.68 1.29
CA LYS A 107 -6.35 45.26 1.33
C LYS A 107 -7.08 44.75 2.57
N ALA A 108 -7.43 45.68 3.40
CA ALA A 108 -8.19 45.48 4.63
C ALA A 108 -9.49 44.72 4.36
N LEU A 109 -9.65 43.57 5.03
CA LEU A 109 -10.91 42.85 5.15
C LEU A 109 -11.75 43.59 6.19
N LEU A 110 -12.52 44.59 5.75
CA LEU A 110 -13.50 45.30 6.55
C LEU A 110 -14.90 45.08 5.94
N ASP A 111 -15.80 44.79 6.86
CA ASP A 111 -17.28 44.75 6.68
C ASP A 111 -17.90 43.43 6.17
N ILE A 112 -17.90 42.43 7.09
CA ILE A 112 -18.93 41.39 7.11
C ILE A 112 -19.61 41.45 8.49
N PRO A 113 -20.92 41.70 8.57
CA PRO A 113 -21.64 41.70 9.84
C PRO A 113 -21.65 40.30 10.44
N GLY A 114 -20.98 40.11 11.57
CA GLY A 114 -20.80 38.83 12.28
C GLY A 114 -19.40 38.56 12.73
N VAL A 115 -18.37 39.18 12.11
CA VAL A 115 -16.96 38.96 12.45
C VAL A 115 -16.53 39.69 13.72
N GLN A 116 -17.29 40.72 14.15
CA GLN A 116 -16.94 41.50 15.37
C GLN A 116 -17.04 40.68 16.66
N ARG A 117 -17.89 39.65 16.73
CA ARG A 117 -17.97 38.79 17.94
C ARG A 117 -16.73 37.89 18.14
N GLY A 118 -16.08 37.45 17.08
CA GLY A 118 -14.87 36.62 17.16
C GLY A 118 -13.65 37.38 17.63
N THR A 119 -13.55 38.69 17.33
CA THR A 119 -12.42 39.53 17.76
C THR A 119 -12.48 39.94 19.22
N GLU A 120 -13.68 40.08 19.81
CA GLU A 120 -13.84 40.33 21.24
C GLU A 120 -13.50 39.08 22.06
N PHE A 121 -13.96 37.88 21.62
CA PHE A 121 -13.60 36.63 22.27
C PHE A 121 -12.09 36.36 22.24
N ALA A 122 -11.43 36.64 21.11
CA ALA A 122 -9.97 36.49 21.00
C ALA A 122 -9.21 37.50 21.89
N LYS A 123 -9.73 38.71 22.06
CA LYS A 123 -9.16 39.71 22.99
C LYS A 123 -9.39 39.33 24.44
N GLU A 124 -10.56 38.78 24.80
CA GLU A 124 -10.82 38.28 26.15
C GLU A 124 -10.00 37.03 26.47
N ALA A 125 -9.80 36.13 25.51
CA ALA A 125 -8.92 34.95 25.69
C ALA A 125 -7.46 35.35 25.86
N ALA A 126 -6.98 36.34 25.11
CA ALA A 126 -5.64 36.91 25.26
C ALA A 126 -5.47 37.62 26.63
N ALA A 127 -6.46 38.41 27.06
CA ALA A 127 -6.44 39.07 28.36
C ALA A 127 -6.51 38.07 29.54
N ARG A 128 -7.22 36.95 29.39
CA ARG A 128 -7.22 35.84 30.37
C ARG A 128 -5.88 35.12 30.43
N LYS A 129 -5.18 34.97 29.30
CA LYS A 129 -3.85 34.36 29.23
C LYS A 129 -2.82 35.22 29.96
N ASP A 130 -2.86 36.53 29.77
CA ASP A 130 -1.99 37.47 30.48
C ASP A 130 -2.32 37.56 31.99
N SER A 131 -3.59 37.46 32.38
CA SER A 131 -4.03 37.41 33.77
C SER A 131 -3.60 36.10 34.46
N TYR A 132 -3.57 34.95 33.73
CA TYR A 132 -3.12 33.68 34.29
C TYR A 132 -1.60 33.64 34.50
N VAL A 133 -0.84 34.17 33.59
CA VAL A 133 0.63 34.33 33.71
C VAL A 133 0.98 35.28 34.84
N SER A 134 0.26 36.38 34.96
CA SER A 134 0.43 37.35 36.06
C SER A 134 0.07 36.76 37.44
N GLY A 135 -0.94 35.85 37.50
CA GLY A 135 -1.31 35.12 38.71
C GLY A 135 -0.24 34.11 39.17
N LEU A 136 0.43 33.48 38.23
CA LEU A 136 1.53 32.55 38.53
C LEU A 136 2.80 33.31 38.97
N GLU A 137 3.10 34.48 38.41
CA GLU A 137 4.19 35.35 38.86
C GLU A 137 3.95 35.86 40.28
N MET A 138 2.70 36.14 40.68
CA MET A 138 2.32 36.48 42.05
C MET A 138 2.49 35.34 43.02
N LEU A 139 2.21 34.11 42.62
CA LEU A 139 2.30 32.92 43.47
C LEU A 139 3.75 32.48 43.71
N PHE A 140 4.62 32.65 42.74
CA PHE A 140 6.00 32.15 42.79
C PHE A 140 7.10 33.19 42.90
N GLY A 141 6.77 34.48 42.93
CA GLY A 141 7.60 35.59 43.44
C GLY A 141 8.99 35.81 42.81
N ARG A 142 9.20 35.37 41.54
CA ARG A 142 10.50 35.54 40.88
C ARG A 142 10.37 35.90 39.39
N LYS A 143 11.00 36.99 38.98
CA LYS A 143 11.38 37.19 37.58
C LYS A 143 12.42 36.13 37.20
N TRP A 144 12.01 35.17 36.43
CA TRP A 144 12.89 34.12 35.87
C TRP A 144 13.77 34.73 34.79
N ARG A 145 15.08 34.68 34.98
CA ARG A 145 16.08 34.96 33.94
C ARG A 145 16.92 33.71 33.77
N GLY A 146 16.78 33.03 32.61
CA GLY A 146 17.75 32.11 32.01
C GLY A 146 18.02 30.84 32.85
N ASP A 147 17.63 29.70 32.39
CA ASP A 147 17.62 28.33 32.87
C ASP A 147 16.27 27.91 33.49
N GLU A 148 15.18 28.10 32.73
CA GLU A 148 13.89 27.50 33.11
C GLU A 148 13.98 25.96 32.99
N PRO A 149 13.64 25.22 34.06
CA PRO A 149 13.56 23.78 33.96
C PRO A 149 12.49 23.45 32.94
N VAL A 150 12.88 22.77 31.88
CA VAL A 150 11.96 22.26 30.84
C VAL A 150 11.25 21.04 31.42
N SER A 151 9.93 21.01 31.37
CA SER A 151 9.16 19.87 31.78
C SER A 151 9.60 18.61 30.99
N ASP A 152 9.62 17.47 31.67
CA ASP A 152 9.90 16.18 31.02
C ASP A 152 9.01 16.02 29.78
N VAL A 153 9.57 15.43 28.73
CA VAL A 153 8.87 15.18 27.46
C VAL A 153 7.55 14.48 27.71
N ARG A 154 7.51 13.50 28.61
CA ARG A 154 6.28 12.81 29.02
C ARG A 154 5.25 13.71 29.70
N ALA A 155 5.72 14.67 30.51
CA ALA A 155 4.85 15.65 31.12
C ALA A 155 4.26 16.62 30.09
N GLN A 156 5.06 17.03 29.10
CA GLN A 156 4.58 17.86 28.01
C GLN A 156 3.57 17.12 27.11
N GLU A 157 3.83 15.83 26.80
CA GLU A 157 2.90 14.98 26.05
C GLU A 157 1.58 14.78 26.81
N LEU A 158 1.66 14.55 28.14
CA LEU A 158 0.49 14.43 28.98
C LEU A 158 -0.35 15.73 28.97
N LEU A 159 0.29 16.86 29.22
CA LEU A 159 -0.38 18.17 29.24
C LEU A 159 -1.02 18.47 27.88
N ARG A 160 -0.32 18.19 26.80
CA ARG A 160 -0.82 18.39 25.43
C ARG A 160 -2.06 17.54 25.16
N ALA A 161 -2.03 16.26 25.51
CA ALA A 161 -3.17 15.37 25.35
C ALA A 161 -4.42 15.86 26.07
N TYR A 162 -4.27 16.31 27.35
CA TYR A 162 -5.39 16.83 28.12
C TYR A 162 -5.88 18.20 27.63
N GLN A 163 -4.97 19.06 27.13
CA GLN A 163 -5.35 20.34 26.53
C GLN A 163 -6.11 20.15 25.23
N GLU A 164 -5.64 19.24 24.38
CA GLU A 164 -6.31 18.90 23.13
C GLU A 164 -7.70 18.30 23.39
N ASP A 165 -7.85 17.44 24.39
CA ASP A 165 -9.14 16.85 24.77
C ASP A 165 -10.12 17.90 25.31
N ALA A 166 -9.66 18.81 26.17
CA ALA A 166 -10.50 19.89 26.71
C ALA A 166 -10.96 20.86 25.63
N LEU A 167 -10.08 21.22 24.67
CA LEU A 167 -10.43 22.09 23.54
C LEU A 167 -11.43 21.41 22.60
N ALA A 168 -11.23 20.12 22.32
CA ALA A 168 -12.14 19.33 21.49
C ALA A 168 -13.53 19.19 22.13
N GLU A 169 -13.61 19.06 23.45
CA GLU A 169 -14.90 19.01 24.17
C GLU A 169 -15.66 20.34 24.04
N VAL A 170 -14.98 21.49 24.17
CA VAL A 170 -15.59 22.81 23.96
C VAL A 170 -16.06 23.00 22.50
N GLU A 171 -15.26 22.58 21.52
CA GLU A 171 -15.65 22.65 20.12
C GLU A 171 -16.83 21.74 19.82
N SER A 172 -16.91 20.54 20.42
CA SER A 172 -18.03 19.63 20.25
C SER A 172 -19.35 20.19 20.82
N LEU A 173 -19.29 20.85 21.97
CA LEU A 173 -20.43 21.48 22.59
C LEU A 173 -20.98 22.68 21.78
N THR A 174 -20.12 23.37 21.05
CA THR A 174 -20.52 24.50 20.20
C THR A 174 -21.05 24.09 18.82
N ALA A 175 -20.70 22.89 18.36
CA ALA A 175 -21.05 22.38 17.02
C ALA A 175 -22.35 21.49 17.00
N SER A 176 -22.96 21.20 18.15
CA SER A 176 -23.85 20.04 18.29
C SER A 176 -25.30 20.18 17.85
N ASP A 177 -25.82 21.38 17.58
CA ASP A 177 -27.28 21.55 17.49
C ASP A 177 -27.93 21.44 16.09
N GLY A 178 -27.31 20.81 15.13
CA GLY A 178 -27.88 20.68 13.78
C GLY A 178 -27.26 19.61 12.89
N GLN A 179 -26.44 18.75 13.46
CA GLN A 179 -25.68 17.80 12.63
C GLN A 179 -26.56 16.70 12.06
N GLN A 180 -26.57 16.58 10.74
CA GLN A 180 -27.26 15.52 10.04
C GLN A 180 -26.65 14.15 10.37
N ARG A 181 -27.51 13.11 10.41
CA ARG A 181 -27.07 11.72 10.58
C ARG A 181 -26.85 11.07 9.22
N GLY A 182 -25.85 10.22 9.12
CA GLY A 182 -25.61 9.40 7.94
C GLY A 182 -25.28 10.19 6.67
N PHE A 183 -24.61 11.34 6.79
CA PHE A 183 -24.24 12.17 5.64
C PHE A 183 -22.77 12.00 5.22
N ALA A 184 -21.89 11.64 6.15
CA ALA A 184 -20.47 11.51 5.85
C ALA A 184 -20.18 10.17 5.17
N GLU A 185 -19.67 10.22 3.96
CA GLU A 185 -19.32 9.08 3.13
C GLU A 185 -17.82 8.82 3.22
N LEU A 186 -17.44 7.56 3.18
CA LEU A 186 -16.05 7.14 3.07
C LEU A 186 -15.86 6.29 1.82
N GLU A 187 -14.91 6.66 1.00
CA GLU A 187 -14.50 5.88 -0.16
C GLU A 187 -13.09 5.32 0.06
N PRO A 188 -12.94 3.99 -0.02
CA PRO A 188 -11.63 3.37 0.02
C PRO A 188 -10.89 3.59 -1.30
N GLU A 189 -9.60 3.82 -1.21
CA GLU A 189 -8.66 3.85 -2.33
C GLU A 189 -7.57 2.84 -2.04
N LEU A 190 -7.46 1.81 -2.87
CA LEU A 190 -6.39 0.83 -2.77
C LEU A 190 -5.15 1.34 -3.50
N ILE A 191 -4.01 1.25 -2.83
CA ILE A 191 -2.71 1.54 -3.41
C ILE A 191 -1.98 0.20 -3.49
N LEU A 192 -1.83 -0.30 -4.71
CA LEU A 192 -1.17 -1.55 -5.00
C LEU A 192 0.22 -1.26 -5.55
N ASP A 193 1.24 -1.78 -4.88
CA ASP A 193 2.62 -1.63 -5.31
C ASP A 193 3.07 -2.89 -6.03
N TYR A 194 3.60 -2.71 -7.23
CA TYR A 194 4.14 -3.80 -8.07
C TYR A 194 5.39 -4.48 -7.48
N SER A 195 5.91 -3.97 -6.37
CA SER A 195 7.06 -4.57 -5.65
C SER A 195 6.71 -5.76 -4.75
N GLY A 196 5.42 -6.14 -4.67
CA GLY A 196 4.94 -7.25 -3.83
C GLY A 196 4.80 -6.89 -2.35
N GLN A 197 4.76 -5.62 -2.00
CA GLN A 197 4.45 -5.14 -0.66
C GLN A 197 2.96 -5.36 -0.34
N LEU A 198 2.62 -5.24 0.94
CA LEU A 198 1.23 -5.30 1.38
C LEU A 198 0.40 -4.20 0.71
N PRO A 199 -0.84 -4.49 0.27
CA PRO A 199 -1.72 -3.47 -0.25
C PRO A 199 -1.99 -2.41 0.83
N LEU A 200 -2.01 -1.14 0.42
CA LEU A 200 -2.29 -0.03 1.30
C LEU A 200 -3.71 0.48 1.05
N LEU A 201 -4.41 0.81 2.12
CA LEU A 201 -5.72 1.44 2.08
C LEU A 201 -5.59 2.92 2.44
N ARG A 202 -6.07 3.79 1.58
CA ARG A 202 -6.32 5.20 1.84
C ARG A 202 -7.83 5.42 1.86
N LEU A 203 -8.29 6.41 2.61
CA LEU A 203 -9.69 6.81 2.64
C LEU A 203 -9.86 8.22 2.09
N ARG A 204 -10.94 8.43 1.38
CA ARG A 204 -11.48 9.74 1.06
C ARG A 204 -12.79 9.94 1.81
N ILE A 205 -13.04 11.15 2.29
CA ILE A 205 -14.26 11.53 3.00
C ILE A 205 -15.00 12.60 2.22
N SER A 206 -16.32 12.50 2.15
CA SER A 206 -17.20 13.48 1.51
C SER A 206 -18.53 13.63 2.24
N ASP A 207 -19.26 14.69 1.92
CA ASP A 207 -20.65 14.94 2.32
C ASP A 207 -21.60 14.87 1.12
N GLY A 208 -21.24 14.10 0.08
CA GLY A 208 -21.91 14.07 -1.21
C GLY A 208 -21.45 15.17 -2.18
N GLY A 209 -20.53 16.03 -1.75
CA GLY A 209 -19.96 17.11 -2.56
C GLY A 209 -18.48 16.86 -2.89
N ARG A 210 -17.59 17.67 -2.32
CA ARG A 210 -16.15 17.53 -2.53
C ARG A 210 -15.57 16.41 -1.69
N GLN A 211 -14.65 15.66 -2.30
CA GLN A 211 -13.91 14.61 -1.62
C GLN A 211 -12.60 15.14 -1.04
N TYR A 212 -12.26 14.69 0.16
CA TYR A 212 -11.03 15.04 0.86
C TYR A 212 -10.30 13.76 1.27
N VAL A 213 -8.98 13.77 1.17
CA VAL A 213 -8.14 12.66 1.64
C VAL A 213 -8.08 12.69 3.17
N VAL A 214 -8.34 11.56 3.80
CA VAL A 214 -8.11 11.36 5.23
C VAL A 214 -6.61 11.28 5.49
N LYS A 215 -6.05 12.25 6.20
CA LYS A 215 -4.60 12.35 6.43
C LYS A 215 -4.05 11.26 7.34
N SER A 216 -4.87 10.75 8.24
CA SER A 216 -4.49 9.70 9.19
C SER A 216 -5.73 8.90 9.57
N ILE A 217 -5.75 7.63 9.22
CA ILE A 217 -6.84 6.72 9.60
C ILE A 217 -6.88 6.48 11.12
N PRO A 218 -5.76 6.29 11.83
CA PRO A 218 -5.76 6.20 13.28
C PRO A 218 -6.32 7.46 13.99
N GLU A 219 -6.01 8.66 13.48
CA GLU A 219 -6.57 9.91 14.01
C GLU A 219 -8.07 10.02 13.73
N LEU A 220 -8.53 9.61 12.55
CA LEU A 220 -9.97 9.53 12.23
C LEU A 220 -10.70 8.63 13.23
N LEU A 221 -10.19 7.42 13.49
CA LEU A 221 -10.79 6.49 14.46
C LEU A 221 -10.78 7.06 15.87
N THR A 222 -9.71 7.73 16.28
CA THR A 222 -9.62 8.42 17.57
C THR A 222 -10.59 9.59 17.66
N ALA A 223 -10.77 10.35 16.57
CA ALA A 223 -11.72 11.45 16.52
C ALA A 223 -13.18 10.95 16.67
N ILE A 224 -13.50 9.78 16.10
CA ILE A 224 -14.81 9.15 16.26
C ILE A 224 -15.00 8.63 17.70
N GLU A 225 -13.97 8.02 18.28
CA GLU A 225 -14.02 7.50 19.66
C GLU A 225 -14.23 8.61 20.69
N LYS A 226 -13.61 9.78 20.45
CA LYS A 226 -13.66 10.94 21.34
C LYS A 226 -14.69 12.00 20.89
N GLU A 227 -15.50 11.72 19.90
CA GLU A 227 -16.51 12.63 19.31
C GLU A 227 -15.95 14.03 19.01
N ARG A 228 -14.74 14.10 18.43
CA ARG A 228 -14.05 15.35 18.13
C ARG A 228 -14.56 15.98 16.83
N SER A 229 -14.55 17.32 16.80
CA SER A 229 -14.72 18.07 15.55
C SER A 229 -13.45 18.06 14.73
N VAL A 230 -13.54 17.67 13.46
CA VAL A 230 -12.42 17.66 12.50
C VAL A 230 -12.82 18.42 11.24
N SER A 231 -11.89 19.21 10.71
CA SER A 231 -12.09 19.99 9.49
C SER A 231 -11.28 19.39 8.33
N TYR A 232 -11.96 19.21 7.19
CA TYR A 232 -11.36 18.80 5.93
C TYR A 232 -11.39 19.97 4.94
N GLY A 233 -10.23 20.52 4.65
CA GLY A 233 -10.13 21.73 3.84
C GLY A 233 -10.86 22.92 4.44
N LYS A 234 -11.60 23.67 3.60
CA LYS A 234 -12.29 24.91 4.03
C LYS A 234 -13.81 24.73 4.19
N THR A 235 -14.38 23.64 3.73
CA THR A 235 -15.84 23.51 3.55
C THR A 235 -16.46 22.37 4.34
N LEU A 236 -15.74 21.30 4.66
CA LEU A 236 -16.27 20.17 5.40
C LEU A 236 -15.69 20.16 6.81
N ALA A 237 -16.51 20.45 7.81
CA ALA A 237 -16.15 20.35 9.23
C ALA A 237 -17.35 19.82 10.01
N PHE A 238 -17.15 18.81 10.84
CA PHE A 238 -18.22 18.22 11.64
C PHE A 238 -17.67 17.44 12.83
N VAL A 239 -18.53 17.18 13.81
CA VAL A 239 -18.22 16.33 14.94
C VAL A 239 -18.27 14.86 14.50
N HIS A 240 -17.18 14.14 14.69
CA HIS A 240 -17.01 12.75 14.27
C HIS A 240 -17.74 11.81 15.23
N ARG A 241 -19.07 11.77 15.15
CA ARG A 241 -19.87 10.75 15.83
C ARG A 241 -20.13 9.59 14.89
N TRP A 242 -20.29 8.41 15.46
CA TRP A 242 -20.57 7.21 14.68
C TRP A 242 -21.79 7.34 13.77
N ASP A 243 -22.83 7.97 14.27
CA ASP A 243 -24.08 8.17 13.54
C ASP A 243 -24.02 9.26 12.45
N ALA A 244 -22.97 10.06 12.40
CA ALA A 244 -22.73 11.01 11.31
C ALA A 244 -22.32 10.31 10.00
N PHE A 245 -21.75 9.13 10.09
CA PHE A 245 -21.29 8.36 8.94
C PHE A 245 -22.40 7.51 8.33
N THR A 246 -22.37 7.34 7.01
CA THR A 246 -23.29 6.44 6.29
C THR A 246 -23.11 5.00 6.74
N SER A 247 -24.13 4.16 6.54
CA SER A 247 -24.07 2.74 6.92
C SER A 247 -22.92 1.99 6.23
N GLU A 248 -22.55 2.39 5.03
CA GLU A 248 -21.39 1.81 4.31
C GLU A 248 -20.05 2.28 4.89
N ALA A 249 -19.94 3.57 5.20
CA ALA A 249 -18.79 4.13 5.88
C ALA A 249 -18.59 3.46 7.25
N GLN A 250 -19.65 3.22 8.00
CA GLN A 250 -19.59 2.52 9.29
C GLN A 250 -19.06 1.09 9.17
N LYS A 251 -19.34 0.38 8.07
CA LYS A 251 -18.77 -0.94 7.83
C LYS A 251 -17.25 -0.86 7.64
N ILE A 252 -16.77 0.07 6.85
CA ILE A 252 -15.32 0.30 6.65
C ILE A 252 -14.66 0.66 7.98
N LEU A 253 -15.27 1.58 8.74
CA LEU A 253 -14.76 1.98 10.05
C LEU A 253 -14.70 0.82 11.03
N THR A 254 -15.68 -0.09 11.00
CA THR A 254 -15.68 -1.30 11.82
C THR A 254 -14.50 -2.21 11.49
N LEU A 255 -14.22 -2.42 10.21
CA LEU A 255 -13.06 -3.21 9.77
C LEU A 255 -11.75 -2.59 10.26
N LEU A 256 -11.58 -1.30 10.07
CA LEU A 256 -10.37 -0.57 10.44
C LEU A 256 -10.18 -0.50 11.96
N ARG A 257 -11.27 -0.32 12.73
CA ARG A 257 -11.22 -0.35 14.20
C ARG A 257 -10.74 -1.69 14.71
N ARG A 258 -11.26 -2.81 14.17
CA ARG A 258 -10.81 -4.14 14.55
C ARG A 258 -9.32 -4.35 14.27
N GLN A 259 -8.80 -3.87 13.14
CA GLN A 259 -7.38 -3.89 12.86
C GLN A 259 -6.57 -3.08 13.89
N GLN A 260 -7.02 -1.86 14.19
CA GLN A 260 -6.35 -1.02 15.17
C GLN A 260 -6.32 -1.66 16.56
N ASP A 261 -7.41 -2.29 16.99
CA ASP A 261 -7.49 -2.98 18.27
C ASP A 261 -6.55 -4.20 18.32
N THR A 262 -6.42 -4.92 17.21
CA THR A 262 -5.44 -6.00 17.07
C THR A 262 -4.00 -5.48 17.22
N VAL A 263 -3.67 -4.38 16.56
CA VAL A 263 -2.35 -3.73 16.65
C VAL A 263 -2.08 -3.28 18.09
N LYS A 264 -3.03 -2.57 18.72
CA LYS A 264 -2.92 -2.13 20.12
C LYS A 264 -2.72 -3.32 21.08
N SER A 265 -3.42 -4.43 20.84
CA SER A 265 -3.28 -5.64 21.65
C SER A 265 -1.90 -6.28 21.51
N VAL A 266 -1.33 -6.32 20.30
CA VAL A 266 0.04 -6.80 20.05
C VAL A 266 1.07 -5.88 20.72
N GLU A 267 0.89 -4.56 20.63
CA GLU A 267 1.74 -3.58 21.29
C GLU A 267 1.73 -3.74 22.81
N ALA A 268 0.54 -3.90 23.39
CA ALA A 268 0.38 -4.13 24.82
C ALA A 268 1.06 -5.43 25.27
N ALA A 269 0.93 -6.50 24.49
CA ALA A 269 1.53 -7.80 24.78
C ALA A 269 3.04 -7.83 24.64
N THR A 270 3.59 -7.09 23.67
CA THR A 270 5.02 -7.13 23.34
C THR A 270 5.83 -5.99 23.98
N GLY A 271 5.16 -4.95 24.48
CA GLY A 271 5.80 -3.72 24.96
C GLY A 271 6.56 -2.93 23.88
N ARG A 272 6.35 -3.27 22.59
CA ARG A 272 7.01 -2.64 21.48
C ARG A 272 5.99 -1.92 20.60
N PRO A 273 6.20 -0.63 20.29
CA PRO A 273 5.35 0.07 19.34
C PRO A 273 5.47 -0.53 17.94
N THR A 274 4.36 -0.92 17.36
CA THR A 274 4.28 -1.45 15.99
C THR A 274 4.16 -0.29 14.97
N ARG A 275 5.08 0.66 15.02
CA ARG A 275 5.05 1.90 14.22
C ARG A 275 4.88 1.69 12.72
N SER A 276 5.30 0.53 12.20
CA SER A 276 5.25 0.21 10.77
C SER A 276 3.88 -0.26 10.28
N ILE A 277 3.01 -0.74 11.17
CA ILE A 277 1.69 -1.31 10.80
C ILE A 277 0.58 -0.23 10.88
N ALA A 278 0.76 0.79 11.74
CA ALA A 278 -0.27 1.78 12.01
C ALA A 278 -0.34 2.96 11.03
N ASN A 279 0.76 3.30 10.36
CA ASN A 279 0.83 4.46 9.46
C ASN A 279 1.69 4.15 8.23
N GLY A 280 1.03 3.87 7.12
CA GLY A 280 1.64 3.87 5.79
C GLY A 280 1.88 5.30 5.28
N PRO A 281 2.53 5.46 4.14
CA PRO A 281 2.75 6.77 3.52
C PRO A 281 1.42 7.45 3.21
N ALA A 282 1.40 8.79 3.35
CA ALA A 282 0.27 9.67 2.97
C ALA A 282 -1.09 9.31 3.60
N GLY A 283 -1.09 8.90 4.89
CA GLY A 283 -2.32 8.58 5.61
C GLY A 283 -2.94 7.22 5.27
N SER A 284 -2.22 6.37 4.53
CA SER A 284 -2.65 5.01 4.24
C SER A 284 -2.32 4.04 5.39
N VAL A 285 -3.03 2.91 5.44
CA VAL A 285 -2.73 1.80 6.35
C VAL A 285 -2.52 0.53 5.55
N PRO A 286 -1.56 -0.34 5.93
CA PRO A 286 -1.40 -1.62 5.28
C PRO A 286 -2.59 -2.54 5.62
N LEU A 287 -3.10 -3.25 4.62
CA LEU A 287 -4.16 -4.23 4.79
C LEU A 287 -3.55 -5.62 5.06
N SER A 288 -4.01 -6.26 6.13
CA SER A 288 -3.79 -7.70 6.31
C SER A 288 -4.60 -8.50 5.28
N GLY A 289 -4.25 -9.77 5.06
CA GLY A 289 -4.98 -10.62 4.14
C GLY A 289 -6.46 -10.77 4.50
N GLU A 290 -6.79 -10.87 5.79
CA GLU A 290 -8.16 -10.94 6.30
C GLU A 290 -8.95 -9.68 5.96
N LEU A 291 -8.36 -8.50 6.19
CA LEU A 291 -9.03 -7.22 5.91
C LEU A 291 -9.19 -6.96 4.42
N LEU A 292 -8.23 -7.40 3.61
CA LEU A 292 -8.35 -7.35 2.16
C LEU A 292 -9.56 -8.17 1.71
N ASP A 293 -9.71 -9.40 2.22
CA ASP A 293 -10.84 -10.27 1.88
C ASP A 293 -12.17 -9.64 2.28
N GLU A 294 -12.27 -9.10 3.49
CA GLU A 294 -13.49 -8.45 3.97
C GLU A 294 -13.83 -7.18 3.21
N LEU A 295 -12.83 -6.36 2.87
CA LEU A 295 -13.01 -5.17 2.05
C LEU A 295 -13.52 -5.56 0.65
N VAL A 296 -12.92 -6.56 0.02
CA VAL A 296 -13.36 -7.06 -1.28
C VAL A 296 -14.78 -7.61 -1.22
N VAL A 297 -15.13 -8.39 -0.19
CA VAL A 297 -16.49 -8.91 -0.01
C VAL A 297 -17.51 -7.78 0.18
N LEU A 298 -17.16 -6.73 0.94
CA LEU A 298 -18.03 -5.57 1.15
C LEU A 298 -18.36 -4.84 -0.16
N TYR A 299 -17.39 -4.77 -1.08
CA TYR A 299 -17.51 -4.05 -2.35
C TYR A 299 -17.88 -4.95 -3.55
N GLU A 300 -17.91 -6.26 -3.37
CA GLU A 300 -18.28 -7.23 -4.42
C GLU A 300 -19.63 -6.93 -5.10
N PRO A 301 -20.69 -6.48 -4.39
CA PRO A 301 -21.95 -6.11 -5.03
C PRO A 301 -21.85 -4.91 -5.97
N ARG A 302 -20.88 -4.03 -5.78
CA ARG A 302 -20.63 -2.86 -6.64
C ARG A 302 -19.79 -3.23 -7.88
N GLY A 303 -19.10 -4.37 -7.86
CA GLY A 303 -18.19 -4.80 -8.93
C GLY A 303 -16.92 -3.97 -9.03
N GLU A 304 -16.61 -3.18 -7.99
CA GLU A 304 -15.46 -2.29 -7.91
C GLU A 304 -15.00 -2.20 -6.47
N VAL A 305 -13.69 -2.11 -6.24
CA VAL A 305 -13.08 -1.94 -4.92
C VAL A 305 -11.85 -1.03 -5.00
N GLY A 306 -11.85 0.06 -4.25
CA GLY A 306 -10.70 0.94 -4.10
C GLY A 306 -10.16 1.54 -5.40
N GLY A 307 -11.02 1.74 -6.42
CA GLY A 307 -10.67 2.26 -7.73
C GLY A 307 -10.34 1.18 -8.77
N TYR A 308 -10.44 -0.11 -8.40
CA TYR A 308 -10.20 -1.24 -9.29
C TYR A 308 -11.51 -1.96 -9.61
N ALA A 309 -11.76 -2.30 -10.87
CA ALA A 309 -12.85 -3.19 -11.25
C ALA A 309 -12.64 -4.58 -10.63
N LEU A 310 -13.69 -5.13 -10.00
CA LEU A 310 -13.63 -6.44 -9.37
C LEU A 310 -14.24 -7.51 -10.27
N ARG A 311 -13.48 -8.59 -10.51
CA ARG A 311 -13.90 -9.73 -11.33
C ARG A 311 -13.67 -11.04 -10.57
N LYS A 312 -14.40 -12.10 -10.94
CA LYS A 312 -14.21 -13.45 -10.42
C LYS A 312 -13.46 -14.31 -11.42
N GLY A 313 -12.61 -15.18 -10.92
CA GLY A 313 -11.84 -16.13 -11.72
C GLY A 313 -10.64 -15.50 -12.43
N LEU A 314 -10.12 -16.18 -13.43
CA LEU A 314 -8.95 -15.72 -14.19
C LEU A 314 -9.35 -14.73 -15.29
N PRO A 315 -8.49 -13.73 -15.58
CA PRO A 315 -8.60 -12.94 -16.81
C PRO A 315 -8.37 -13.80 -18.05
N ALA A 316 -8.64 -13.22 -19.22
CA ALA A 316 -8.16 -13.81 -20.47
C ALA A 316 -6.64 -13.72 -20.51
N LEU A 317 -5.97 -14.87 -20.57
CA LEU A 317 -4.51 -14.95 -20.59
C LEU A 317 -4.07 -15.63 -21.89
N THR A 318 -2.92 -15.21 -22.40
CA THR A 318 -2.28 -15.82 -23.56
C THR A 318 -0.89 -16.30 -23.16
N LEU A 319 -0.64 -17.60 -23.35
CA LEU A 319 0.67 -18.19 -23.23
C LEU A 319 1.34 -18.10 -24.58
N ARG A 320 2.35 -17.23 -24.71
CA ARG A 320 3.13 -17.06 -25.92
C ARG A 320 4.38 -17.92 -25.86
N VAL A 321 4.65 -18.60 -26.97
CA VAL A 321 5.78 -19.51 -27.12
C VAL A 321 6.70 -19.01 -28.21
N GLU A 322 7.97 -18.79 -27.87
CA GLU A 322 8.98 -18.36 -28.80
C GLU A 322 10.11 -19.39 -28.91
N LYS A 323 10.51 -19.72 -30.13
CA LYS A 323 11.66 -20.58 -30.38
C LYS A 323 12.95 -19.88 -29.99
N LYS A 324 13.77 -20.53 -29.18
CA LYS A 324 15.13 -20.10 -28.84
C LYS A 324 16.13 -21.21 -29.14
N ARG A 325 17.42 -20.88 -29.20
CA ARG A 325 18.46 -21.89 -29.45
C ARG A 325 18.47 -22.91 -28.29
N GLY A 326 18.17 -24.17 -28.59
CA GLY A 326 18.18 -25.27 -27.63
C GLY A 326 16.91 -25.45 -26.80
N GLY A 327 15.83 -24.72 -27.09
CA GLY A 327 14.58 -24.84 -26.38
C GLY A 327 13.52 -23.80 -26.77
N VAL A 328 12.65 -23.49 -25.83
CA VAL A 328 11.54 -22.56 -26.00
C VAL A 328 11.52 -21.53 -24.88
N HIS A 329 11.12 -20.33 -25.18
CA HIS A 329 10.81 -19.29 -24.21
C HIS A 329 9.30 -19.17 -24.10
N ILE A 330 8.79 -19.24 -22.87
CA ILE A 330 7.36 -19.22 -22.58
C ILE A 330 7.07 -18.01 -21.69
N VAL A 331 6.12 -17.19 -22.10
CA VAL A 331 5.65 -16.02 -21.34
C VAL A 331 4.13 -16.01 -21.31
N VAL A 332 3.55 -15.53 -20.21
CA VAL A 332 2.11 -15.33 -20.07
C VAL A 332 1.81 -13.82 -20.09
N GLU A 333 0.89 -13.44 -20.95
CA GLU A 333 0.40 -12.07 -21.11
C GLU A 333 -1.12 -11.96 -20.86
N PRO A 334 -1.61 -10.82 -20.32
CA PRO A 334 -0.84 -9.69 -19.83
C PRO A 334 -0.08 -10.01 -18.54
N SER A 335 0.92 -9.19 -18.20
CA SER A 335 1.60 -9.27 -16.91
C SER A 335 0.62 -9.01 -15.79
N LEU A 336 0.61 -9.88 -14.80
CA LEU A 336 -0.25 -9.81 -13.63
C LEU A 336 0.58 -9.87 -12.35
N TYR A 337 0.09 -9.22 -11.33
CA TYR A 337 0.65 -9.24 -9.99
C TYR A 337 -0.30 -9.96 -9.05
N THR A 338 0.22 -10.42 -7.92
CA THR A 338 -0.55 -11.21 -6.95
C THR A 338 -0.67 -10.51 -5.62
N LEU A 339 -1.86 -10.61 -5.00
CA LEU A 339 -2.09 -10.26 -3.61
C LEU A 339 -2.60 -11.49 -2.88
N GLN A 340 -2.22 -11.63 -1.63
CA GLN A 340 -2.60 -12.75 -0.80
C GLN A 340 -3.60 -12.31 0.26
N GLY A 341 -4.84 -12.82 0.17
CA GLY A 341 -5.83 -12.79 1.22
C GLY A 341 -5.69 -13.95 2.20
N LEU A 342 -6.58 -14.04 3.18
CA LEU A 342 -6.69 -15.18 4.09
C LEU A 342 -7.37 -16.36 3.41
N ASP A 343 -8.55 -16.14 2.84
CA ASP A 343 -9.40 -17.16 2.19
C ASP A 343 -9.29 -17.14 0.68
N TYR A 344 -8.92 -16.02 0.11
CA TYR A 344 -8.80 -15.79 -1.32
C TYR A 344 -7.38 -15.39 -1.71
N SER A 345 -7.10 -15.50 -2.99
CA SER A 345 -5.94 -14.88 -3.61
C SER A 345 -6.42 -14.00 -4.76
N TYR A 346 -5.68 -12.95 -5.04
CA TYR A 346 -6.06 -11.99 -6.05
C TYR A 346 -4.97 -11.84 -7.09
N LEU A 347 -5.38 -11.75 -8.33
CA LEU A 347 -4.55 -11.24 -9.42
C LEU A 347 -4.96 -9.80 -9.69
N TYR A 348 -4.02 -8.95 -10.07
CA TYR A 348 -4.35 -7.58 -10.44
C TYR A 348 -3.42 -7.04 -11.54
N ASN A 349 -3.94 -6.06 -12.25
CA ASN A 349 -3.20 -5.19 -13.16
C ASN A 349 -3.49 -3.71 -12.80
N GLU A 350 -3.35 -2.80 -13.75
CA GLU A 350 -3.51 -1.36 -13.54
C GLU A 350 -4.93 -0.95 -13.14
N ASP A 351 -5.97 -1.66 -13.55
CA ASP A 351 -7.37 -1.25 -13.41
C ASP A 351 -8.31 -2.33 -12.86
N THR A 352 -7.87 -3.59 -12.74
CA THR A 352 -8.74 -4.71 -12.41
C THR A 352 -8.10 -5.63 -11.39
N ILE A 353 -8.93 -6.12 -10.46
CA ILE A 353 -8.61 -7.17 -9.49
C ILE A 353 -9.47 -8.39 -9.79
N TRP A 354 -8.85 -9.55 -9.91
CA TRP A 354 -9.52 -10.85 -10.08
C TRP A 354 -9.42 -11.66 -8.80
N LYS A 355 -10.58 -11.99 -8.23
CA LYS A 355 -10.71 -12.83 -7.04
C LYS A 355 -10.66 -14.31 -7.42
N LEU A 356 -9.77 -15.07 -6.80
CA LEU A 356 -9.58 -16.50 -6.99
C LEU A 356 -9.84 -17.24 -5.68
N GLU A 357 -10.50 -18.39 -5.78
CA GLU A 357 -10.60 -19.33 -4.67
C GLU A 357 -9.20 -19.86 -4.30
N ARG A 358 -8.90 -19.98 -3.00
CA ARG A 358 -7.58 -20.39 -2.50
C ARG A 358 -7.09 -21.71 -3.12
N ALA A 359 -7.99 -22.69 -3.28
CA ALA A 359 -7.64 -23.99 -3.86
C ALA A 359 -7.29 -23.90 -5.37
N GLU A 360 -7.91 -22.99 -6.10
CA GLU A 360 -7.58 -22.70 -7.49
C GLU A 360 -6.27 -21.93 -7.59
N ALA A 361 -6.13 -20.89 -6.78
CA ALA A 361 -4.93 -20.06 -6.70
C ALA A 361 -3.68 -20.88 -6.37
N ALA A 362 -3.74 -21.78 -5.41
CA ALA A 362 -2.60 -22.64 -5.03
C ALA A 362 -2.05 -23.48 -6.19
N ARG A 363 -2.88 -23.76 -7.20
CA ARG A 363 -2.45 -24.53 -8.38
C ARG A 363 -1.92 -23.64 -9.50
N LEU A 364 -2.51 -22.44 -9.66
CA LEU A 364 -2.24 -21.58 -10.81
C LEU A 364 -1.15 -20.55 -10.54
N LEU A 365 -1.14 -19.95 -9.34
CA LEU A 365 -0.22 -18.86 -9.04
C LEU A 365 1.27 -19.21 -9.16
N PRO A 366 1.76 -20.41 -8.79
CA PRO A 366 3.17 -20.73 -8.98
C PRO A 366 3.61 -20.61 -10.44
N ALA A 367 2.77 -21.11 -11.37
CA ALA A 367 3.06 -21.01 -12.80
C ALA A 367 2.89 -19.58 -13.32
N LEU A 368 1.81 -18.89 -12.95
CA LEU A 368 1.56 -17.51 -13.38
C LEU A 368 2.66 -16.55 -12.88
N ASN A 369 3.04 -16.62 -11.60
CA ASN A 369 4.10 -15.79 -11.04
C ASN A 369 5.46 -16.00 -11.72
N ALA A 370 5.73 -17.22 -12.19
CA ALA A 370 6.97 -17.53 -12.88
C ALA A 370 6.96 -17.14 -14.36
N LEU A 371 5.80 -17.19 -15.04
CA LEU A 371 5.67 -16.99 -16.48
C LEU A 371 5.23 -15.58 -16.85
N CYS A 372 4.58 -14.82 -15.95
CA CYS A 372 4.26 -13.42 -16.19
C CYS A 372 5.53 -12.55 -16.16
N GLY A 373 5.51 -11.47 -16.91
CA GLY A 373 6.64 -10.53 -17.01
C GLY A 373 7.69 -10.98 -18.02
N SER A 374 8.86 -11.40 -17.56
CA SER A 374 9.96 -11.78 -18.45
C SER A 374 9.84 -13.19 -19.05
N GLY A 375 8.91 -14.02 -18.57
CA GLY A 375 8.80 -15.42 -18.96
C GLY A 375 9.99 -16.28 -18.55
N LEU A 376 9.99 -17.55 -18.98
CA LEU A 376 11.04 -18.53 -18.66
C LEU A 376 11.50 -19.26 -19.91
N PHE A 377 12.79 -19.59 -19.95
CA PHE A 377 13.37 -20.47 -20.96
C PHE A 377 13.34 -21.91 -20.47
N PHE A 378 12.86 -22.81 -21.33
CA PHE A 378 12.86 -24.28 -21.12
C PHE A 378 13.70 -24.95 -22.19
N THR A 379 14.55 -25.88 -21.79
CA THR A 379 15.20 -26.77 -22.75
C THR A 379 14.16 -27.65 -23.44
N SER A 380 14.49 -28.25 -24.58
CA SER A 380 13.53 -29.16 -25.27
C SER A 380 13.05 -30.29 -24.35
N LYS A 381 13.89 -30.80 -23.46
CA LYS A 381 13.54 -31.85 -22.49
C LYS A 381 12.59 -31.30 -21.41
N ASP A 382 12.87 -30.11 -20.88
CA ASP A 382 12.05 -29.49 -19.83
C ASP A 382 10.72 -29.01 -20.37
N ALA A 383 10.62 -28.65 -21.66
CA ALA A 383 9.38 -28.31 -22.33
C ALA A 383 8.39 -29.49 -22.34
N VAL A 384 8.86 -30.72 -22.49
CA VAL A 384 8.04 -31.95 -22.35
C VAL A 384 7.46 -32.05 -20.93
N SER A 385 8.31 -31.81 -19.91
CA SER A 385 7.85 -31.81 -18.53
C SER A 385 6.86 -30.67 -18.25
N PHE A 386 7.08 -29.49 -18.82
CA PHE A 386 6.15 -28.40 -18.74
C PHE A 386 4.77 -28.76 -19.33
N CYS A 387 4.74 -29.37 -20.50
CA CYS A 387 3.49 -29.84 -21.14
C CYS A 387 2.79 -30.92 -20.32
N SER A 388 3.55 -31.78 -19.64
CA SER A 388 2.98 -32.88 -18.84
C SER A 388 2.44 -32.43 -17.48
N PHE A 389 3.10 -31.49 -16.81
CA PHE A 389 2.80 -31.16 -15.41
C PHE A 389 2.26 -29.76 -15.17
N VAL A 390 2.65 -28.78 -15.97
CA VAL A 390 2.28 -27.37 -15.76
C VAL A 390 1.13 -26.97 -16.67
N LEU A 391 1.25 -27.23 -17.97
CA LEU A 391 0.24 -26.85 -18.96
C LEU A 391 -1.17 -27.39 -18.65
N PRO A 392 -1.35 -28.65 -18.19
CA PRO A 392 -2.67 -29.15 -17.81
C PRO A 392 -3.31 -28.41 -16.63
N GLU A 393 -2.51 -27.87 -15.68
CA GLU A 393 -3.02 -27.08 -14.56
C GLU A 393 -3.51 -25.70 -15.01
N LEU A 394 -2.80 -25.08 -15.94
CA LEU A 394 -3.23 -23.83 -16.57
C LEU A 394 -4.53 -24.02 -17.35
N GLY A 395 -4.71 -25.20 -17.93
CA GLY A 395 -5.96 -25.71 -18.47
C GLY A 395 -6.49 -24.91 -19.66
N ARG A 396 -7.80 -25.09 -19.93
CA ARG A 396 -8.52 -24.43 -21.05
C ARG A 396 -8.73 -22.91 -20.84
N LYS A 397 -8.25 -22.36 -19.73
CA LYS A 397 -8.43 -20.95 -19.36
C LYS A 397 -7.39 -20.02 -20.01
N ILE A 398 -6.33 -20.60 -20.58
CA ILE A 398 -5.26 -19.84 -21.23
C ILE A 398 -5.25 -20.19 -22.72
N THR A 399 -5.23 -19.15 -23.54
CA THR A 399 -5.04 -19.31 -24.99
C THR A 399 -3.55 -19.53 -25.26
N ILE A 400 -3.21 -20.52 -26.10
CA ILE A 400 -1.81 -20.80 -26.46
C ILE A 400 -1.53 -20.17 -27.82
N ASP A 401 -0.60 -19.22 -27.84
CA ASP A 401 -0.03 -18.61 -29.04
C ASP A 401 1.31 -19.29 -29.35
N ASP A 402 1.25 -20.34 -30.13
CA ASP A 402 2.40 -21.19 -30.52
C ASP A 402 2.41 -21.38 -32.04
N PRO A 403 2.86 -20.35 -32.81
CA PRO A 403 2.81 -20.35 -34.26
C PRO A 403 3.66 -21.49 -34.87
N ASP A 404 4.75 -21.86 -34.22
CA ASP A 404 5.65 -22.94 -34.67
C ASP A 404 5.24 -24.32 -34.18
N ARG A 405 4.12 -24.41 -33.43
CA ARG A 405 3.59 -25.65 -32.80
C ARG A 405 4.60 -26.39 -31.93
N LEU A 406 5.45 -25.66 -31.23
CA LEU A 406 6.52 -26.22 -30.41
C LEU A 406 5.99 -26.93 -29.15
N LEU A 407 4.94 -26.38 -28.55
CA LEU A 407 4.21 -26.99 -27.43
C LEU A 407 2.96 -27.75 -27.88
N LEU A 408 2.24 -27.23 -28.86
CA LEU A 408 0.99 -27.86 -29.33
C LEU A 408 1.19 -29.31 -29.79
N ASN A 409 2.35 -29.62 -30.39
CA ASN A 409 2.72 -30.97 -30.76
C ASN A 409 3.12 -31.85 -29.56
N GLN A 410 3.23 -31.29 -28.36
CA GLN A 410 3.63 -31.95 -27.12
C GLN A 410 2.53 -31.92 -26.06
N ILE A 411 1.29 -31.54 -26.42
CA ILE A 411 0.16 -31.62 -25.49
C ILE A 411 -0.16 -33.10 -25.25
N PRO A 412 -0.20 -33.54 -23.98
CA PRO A 412 -0.50 -34.92 -23.68
C PRO A 412 -1.92 -35.29 -24.12
N LEU A 413 -2.07 -36.49 -24.61
CA LEU A 413 -3.39 -37.06 -24.87
C LEU A 413 -4.13 -37.22 -23.53
N GLU A 414 -5.47 -37.13 -23.56
CA GLU A 414 -6.27 -37.45 -22.40
C GLU A 414 -6.16 -38.95 -22.11
N PRO A 415 -5.74 -39.38 -20.91
CA PRO A 415 -5.56 -40.80 -20.63
C PRO A 415 -6.88 -41.51 -20.42
N VAL A 416 -6.95 -42.77 -20.86
CA VAL A 416 -8.01 -43.69 -20.42
C VAL A 416 -7.59 -44.23 -19.05
N VAL A 417 -8.43 -44.03 -18.03
CA VAL A 417 -8.15 -44.48 -16.68
C VAL A 417 -8.79 -45.82 -16.40
N GLN A 418 -7.98 -46.77 -15.99
CA GLN A 418 -8.43 -48.08 -15.52
C GLN A 418 -8.14 -48.22 -14.03
N PHE A 419 -9.14 -48.69 -13.27
CA PHE A 419 -8.96 -48.97 -11.85
C PHE A 419 -8.85 -50.45 -11.62
N TYR A 420 -7.78 -50.87 -10.97
CA TYR A 420 -7.56 -52.25 -10.57
C TYR A 420 -7.81 -52.39 -9.07
N LEU A 421 -8.56 -53.43 -8.71
CA LEU A 421 -8.88 -53.76 -7.34
C LEU A 421 -8.35 -55.15 -7.02
N ASP A 422 -7.44 -55.23 -6.07
CA ASP A 422 -6.88 -56.48 -5.57
C ASP A 422 -7.29 -56.70 -4.12
N ALA A 423 -7.59 -57.92 -3.75
CA ALA A 423 -7.87 -58.35 -2.39
C ALA A 423 -6.72 -59.23 -1.86
N PRO A 424 -5.58 -58.63 -1.46
CA PRO A 424 -4.38 -59.38 -1.07
C PRO A 424 -4.60 -60.23 0.17
N HIS A 425 -5.52 -59.84 1.07
CA HIS A 425 -5.86 -60.56 2.31
C HIS A 425 -7.35 -60.36 2.61
N MET A 426 -7.92 -61.22 3.46
CA MET A 426 -9.29 -61.02 3.98
C MET A 426 -9.38 -59.70 4.76
N GLY A 427 -10.29 -58.83 4.35
CA GLY A 427 -10.52 -57.53 4.97
C GLY A 427 -9.65 -56.38 4.46
N ALA A 428 -8.81 -56.59 3.45
CA ALA A 428 -8.02 -55.53 2.82
C ALA A 428 -8.25 -55.48 1.31
N VAL A 429 -8.59 -54.32 0.79
CA VAL A 429 -8.68 -54.06 -0.65
C VAL A 429 -7.58 -53.09 -1.04
N ARG A 430 -6.78 -53.46 -2.01
CA ARG A 430 -5.80 -52.53 -2.61
C ARG A 430 -6.37 -52.05 -3.94
N ALA A 431 -6.44 -50.77 -4.11
CA ALA A 431 -6.90 -50.13 -5.33
C ALA A 431 -5.78 -49.28 -5.93
N HIS A 432 -5.56 -49.35 -7.23
CA HIS A 432 -4.65 -48.47 -7.92
C HIS A 432 -5.18 -48.12 -9.31
N PRO A 433 -4.98 -46.87 -9.79
CA PRO A 433 -5.26 -46.49 -11.16
C PRO A 433 -4.10 -46.86 -12.08
N GLU A 434 -4.39 -47.25 -13.30
CA GLU A 434 -3.49 -47.27 -14.44
C GLU A 434 -3.98 -46.25 -15.48
N PHE A 435 -3.05 -45.56 -16.12
CA PHE A 435 -3.34 -44.59 -17.16
C PHE A 435 -2.82 -45.08 -18.50
N LEU A 436 -3.70 -45.10 -19.49
CA LEU A 436 -3.36 -45.51 -20.84
C LEU A 436 -3.30 -44.28 -21.74
N TYR A 437 -2.14 -44.04 -22.30
CA TYR A 437 -1.87 -43.00 -23.29
C TYR A 437 -1.63 -43.65 -24.65
N GLY A 438 -2.71 -43.95 -25.37
CA GLY A 438 -2.61 -44.80 -26.56
C GLY A 438 -2.25 -46.24 -26.19
N GLU A 439 -1.08 -46.71 -26.63
CA GLU A 439 -0.58 -48.07 -26.31
C GLU A 439 0.26 -48.13 -25.01
N ASP A 440 0.67 -46.96 -24.50
CA ASP A 440 1.51 -46.87 -23.31
C ASP A 440 0.69 -46.94 -22.01
N ARG A 441 1.17 -47.75 -21.05
CA ARG A 441 0.58 -47.88 -19.71
C ARG A 441 1.47 -47.27 -18.68
N VAL A 442 0.89 -46.44 -17.82
CA VAL A 442 1.59 -45.74 -16.76
C VAL A 442 0.89 -45.95 -15.43
N THR A 443 1.64 -46.28 -14.39
CA THR A 443 1.14 -46.27 -13.01
C THR A 443 1.46 -44.95 -12.32
N PRO A 444 0.69 -44.52 -11.28
CA PRO A 444 0.91 -43.23 -10.59
C PRO A 444 2.33 -43.09 -10.02
N PHE A 445 2.97 -44.20 -9.70
CA PHE A 445 4.29 -44.23 -9.05
C PHE A 445 5.43 -44.61 -10.00
N ALA A 446 5.15 -44.68 -11.31
CA ALA A 446 6.19 -44.92 -12.30
C ALA A 446 7.17 -43.74 -12.33
N ALA A 447 8.45 -44.03 -12.50
CA ALA A 447 9.45 -43.03 -12.72
C ALA A 447 9.10 -42.16 -13.95
N PRO A 448 9.51 -40.87 -13.98
CA PRO A 448 9.31 -40.00 -15.12
C PRO A 448 9.83 -40.70 -16.38
N THR A 449 8.93 -40.91 -17.36
CA THR A 449 9.26 -41.45 -18.69
C THR A 449 9.27 -40.26 -19.67
N ASP A 450 9.85 -40.46 -20.83
CA ASP A 450 9.79 -39.43 -21.90
C ASP A 450 8.36 -39.33 -22.52
N LEU A 451 7.40 -40.05 -21.94
CA LEU A 451 5.99 -40.01 -22.31
C LEU A 451 5.33 -38.74 -21.84
N LEU A 452 4.61 -38.08 -22.74
CA LEU A 452 3.75 -36.95 -22.42
C LEU A 452 2.54 -37.40 -21.59
N ARG A 453 2.42 -36.89 -20.37
CA ARG A 453 1.40 -37.28 -19.39
C ARG A 453 0.54 -36.08 -18.98
N ASP A 454 -0.76 -36.31 -18.81
CA ASP A 454 -1.68 -35.32 -18.23
C ASP A 454 -1.77 -35.51 -16.70
N ALA A 455 -0.87 -34.86 -15.96
CA ALA A 455 -0.82 -34.95 -14.51
C ALA A 455 -2.13 -34.50 -13.82
N ARG A 456 -2.91 -33.61 -14.45
CA ARG A 456 -4.21 -33.19 -13.94
C ARG A 456 -5.26 -34.27 -14.04
N ALA A 457 -5.35 -34.95 -15.19
CA ALA A 457 -6.26 -36.08 -15.37
C ALA A 457 -5.91 -37.23 -14.41
N GLU A 458 -4.62 -37.51 -14.24
CA GLU A 458 -4.14 -38.55 -13.31
C GLU A 458 -4.51 -38.22 -11.85
N ARG A 459 -4.28 -36.96 -11.40
CA ARG A 459 -4.69 -36.53 -10.04
C ARG A 459 -6.20 -36.56 -9.84
N ARG A 460 -6.98 -36.18 -10.86
CA ARG A 460 -8.45 -36.28 -10.82
C ARG A 460 -8.91 -37.72 -10.60
N ALA A 461 -8.33 -38.65 -11.33
CA ALA A 461 -8.62 -40.06 -11.17
C ALA A 461 -8.26 -40.58 -9.77
N GLY A 462 -7.09 -40.23 -9.26
CA GLY A 462 -6.69 -40.59 -7.89
C GLY A 462 -7.65 -40.09 -6.81
N ARG A 463 -8.17 -38.87 -6.94
CA ARG A 463 -9.19 -38.33 -6.03
C ARG A 463 -10.52 -39.06 -6.12
N LEU A 464 -10.96 -39.38 -7.33
CA LEU A 464 -12.19 -40.16 -7.54
C LEU A 464 -12.09 -41.53 -6.87
N LEU A 465 -10.96 -42.20 -7.01
CA LEU A 465 -10.72 -43.47 -6.36
C LEU A 465 -10.73 -43.35 -4.83
N GLN A 466 -10.06 -42.33 -4.28
CA GLN A 466 -10.03 -42.06 -2.84
C GLN A 466 -11.44 -41.80 -2.29
N THR A 467 -12.25 -40.98 -2.99
CA THR A 467 -13.62 -40.68 -2.60
C THR A 467 -14.47 -41.96 -2.59
N TYR A 468 -14.33 -42.80 -3.62
CA TYR A 468 -15.03 -44.08 -3.71
C TYR A 468 -14.67 -45.00 -2.55
N LEU A 469 -13.37 -45.14 -2.24
CA LEU A 469 -12.91 -45.99 -1.13
C LEU A 469 -13.38 -45.49 0.25
N THR A 470 -13.41 -44.17 0.45
CA THR A 470 -13.89 -43.57 1.72
C THR A 470 -15.41 -43.68 1.90
N GLN A 471 -16.18 -43.78 0.83
CA GLN A 471 -17.65 -44.00 0.91
C GLN A 471 -18.05 -45.46 1.18
N GLN A 472 -17.14 -46.40 1.02
CA GLN A 472 -17.37 -47.83 1.23
C GLN A 472 -16.89 -48.31 2.62
N THR A 473 -16.16 -47.47 3.36
CA THR A 473 -15.75 -47.69 4.76
C THR A 473 -16.68 -46.99 5.72
#